data_e03c8308fe239506b6585644a5beccc2
#
_entry.id   e03c8308fe239506b6585644a5beccc2
#
_cell.length_a   1.000
_cell.length_b   1.000
_cell.length_c   1.000
_cell.angle_alpha   90.00
_cell.angle_beta   90.00
_cell.angle_gamma   90.00
#
_symmetry.space_group_name_H-M   'P 1'
#
loop_
_entity.id
_entity.type
_entity.pdbx_description
1 polymer ?
#
loop_
_entity_poly.entity_id
_entity_poly.type
_entity_poly.pdbx_seq_one_letter_code
_entity_poly.pdbx_strand_id
1 'polypeptide(L)'
;GGVIVGKDGTIYTSADKGVIALSPDGKVTREFTGEPYTKLHDIEIRDENGTEYLYGARNANAEGIKFNATDGKIALRLPFPDESGLDTKPFNPTAITVSNNGNIFLSDGYASNIIFIFDKAGKYLKHFGAKGNGPRQFNTAHGMTLDTRYEPNRLLICDRNHQPRGRLLHYSLEGEYINEVIGGLGMPTSVSVQGDYVSVPDLHGRVVILDKTNTIMAVLGHNPDRKQGSNYGIKQADWI
;
A
#
# COMPACT_ATOMS: atom_id res chain seq x y z
N GLY A 1 -8.25 -3.76 -3.43
CA GLY A 1 -7.43 -4.90 -3.05
C GLY A 1 -6.02 -4.76 -3.58
N GLY A 2 -5.08 -5.48 -2.97
CA GLY A 2 -3.69 -5.52 -3.39
C GLY A 2 -3.39 -6.73 -4.28
N VAL A 3 -2.29 -6.63 -5.03
CA VAL A 3 -1.70 -7.73 -5.82
C VAL A 3 -0.21 -7.75 -5.55
N ILE A 4 0.36 -8.91 -5.24
CA ILE A 4 1.79 -9.07 -5.00
C ILE A 4 2.26 -10.44 -5.52
N VAL A 5 3.54 -10.55 -5.88
CA VAL A 5 4.12 -11.78 -6.43
C VAL A 5 5.16 -12.34 -5.46
N GLY A 6 5.03 -13.62 -5.12
CA GLY A 6 5.98 -14.36 -4.31
C GLY A 6 7.23 -14.77 -5.10
N LYS A 7 8.24 -15.27 -4.41
CA LYS A 7 9.53 -15.68 -5.00
C LYS A 7 9.42 -16.78 -6.05
N ASP A 8 8.45 -17.67 -5.87
CA ASP A 8 8.19 -18.78 -6.80
C ASP A 8 7.31 -18.38 -7.99
N GLY A 9 6.94 -17.09 -8.09
CA GLY A 9 6.05 -16.57 -9.10
C GLY A 9 4.55 -16.70 -8.76
N THR A 10 4.19 -17.21 -7.58
CA THR A 10 2.80 -17.23 -7.11
C THR A 10 2.27 -15.81 -7.00
N ILE A 11 1.12 -15.56 -7.61
CA ILE A 11 0.45 -14.25 -7.56
C ILE A 11 -0.60 -14.27 -6.47
N TYR A 12 -0.47 -13.41 -5.48
CA TYR A 12 -1.46 -13.23 -4.42
C TYR A 12 -2.31 -11.98 -4.71
N THR A 13 -3.62 -12.12 -4.60
CA THR A 13 -4.55 -10.99 -4.71
C THR A 13 -5.57 -11.00 -3.59
N SER A 14 -5.80 -9.84 -3.00
CA SER A 14 -6.85 -9.68 -1.98
C SER A 14 -8.19 -9.34 -2.63
N ALA A 15 -9.24 -9.97 -2.11
CA ALA A 15 -10.63 -9.80 -2.53
C ALA A 15 -11.54 -9.75 -1.30
N ASP A 16 -12.82 -9.46 -1.50
CA ASP A 16 -13.79 -9.36 -0.38
C ASP A 16 -13.87 -10.62 0.48
N LYS A 17 -13.73 -11.79 -0.15
CA LYS A 17 -13.80 -13.10 0.54
C LYS A 17 -12.50 -13.53 1.21
N GLY A 18 -11.37 -12.89 0.87
CA GLY A 18 -10.06 -13.25 1.39
C GLY A 18 -8.93 -13.02 0.40
N VAL A 19 -7.87 -13.82 0.50
CA VAL A 19 -6.72 -13.77 -0.40
C VAL A 19 -6.70 -15.04 -1.27
N ILE A 20 -6.51 -14.84 -2.56
CA ILE A 20 -6.42 -15.91 -3.55
C ILE A 20 -4.96 -15.97 -4.03
N ALA A 21 -4.39 -17.16 -4.05
CA ALA A 21 -3.10 -17.44 -4.64
C ALA A 21 -3.29 -18.10 -6.02
N LEU A 22 -2.65 -17.53 -7.03
CA LEU A 22 -2.65 -18.01 -8.40
C LEU A 22 -1.25 -18.47 -8.79
N SER A 23 -1.17 -19.56 -9.56
CA SER A 23 0.08 -19.90 -10.24
C SER A 23 0.41 -18.89 -11.34
N PRO A 24 1.66 -18.86 -11.86
CA PRO A 24 2.03 -17.93 -12.92
C PRO A 24 1.20 -18.04 -14.20
N ASP A 25 0.56 -19.20 -14.43
CA ASP A 25 -0.38 -19.44 -15.54
C ASP A 25 -1.83 -19.09 -15.19
N GLY A 26 -2.07 -18.43 -14.05
CA GLY A 26 -3.36 -17.88 -13.64
C GLY A 26 -4.35 -18.86 -13.01
N LYS A 27 -3.93 -20.07 -12.66
CA LYS A 27 -4.80 -21.05 -11.97
C LYS A 27 -4.80 -20.82 -10.47
N VAL A 28 -5.97 -20.89 -9.85
CA VAL A 28 -6.10 -20.86 -8.39
C VAL A 28 -5.40 -22.07 -7.79
N THR A 29 -4.41 -21.82 -6.93
CA THR A 29 -3.63 -22.85 -6.23
C THR A 29 -3.99 -22.93 -4.76
N ARG A 30 -4.44 -21.82 -4.17
CA ARG A 30 -4.75 -21.70 -2.74
C ARG A 30 -5.70 -20.53 -2.48
N GLU A 31 -6.51 -20.66 -1.47
CA GLU A 31 -7.40 -19.59 -1.00
C GLU A 31 -7.33 -19.51 0.52
N PHE A 32 -7.20 -18.28 1.03
CA PHE A 32 -7.37 -17.96 2.44
C PHE A 32 -8.67 -17.17 2.58
N THR A 33 -9.74 -17.83 3.03
CA THR A 33 -11.10 -17.30 3.04
C THR A 33 -11.66 -17.15 4.45
N GLY A 34 -12.67 -16.30 4.60
CA GLY A 34 -13.26 -16.01 5.90
C GLY A 34 -12.36 -15.13 6.78
N GLU A 35 -12.75 -14.97 8.06
CA GLU A 35 -11.92 -14.23 9.02
C GLU A 35 -10.65 -15.02 9.38
N PRO A 36 -9.48 -14.34 9.46
CA PRO A 36 -9.26 -12.89 9.37
C PRO A 36 -8.80 -12.39 7.99
N TYR A 37 -8.95 -13.15 6.92
CA TYR A 37 -8.37 -12.83 5.60
C TYR A 37 -9.26 -11.93 4.75
N THR A 38 -10.48 -11.65 5.19
CA THR A 38 -11.44 -10.81 4.47
C THR A 38 -11.09 -9.33 4.52
N LYS A 39 -11.50 -8.60 3.48
CA LYS A 39 -11.43 -7.13 3.44
C LYS A 39 -10.02 -6.56 3.63
N LEU A 40 -9.03 -7.27 3.14
CA LEU A 40 -7.68 -6.73 3.03
C LEU A 40 -7.67 -5.67 1.93
N HIS A 41 -7.45 -4.43 2.33
CA HIS A 41 -7.39 -3.29 1.43
C HIS A 41 -6.09 -3.28 0.64
N ASP A 42 -5.00 -3.70 1.27
CA ASP A 42 -3.67 -3.80 0.69
C ASP A 42 -2.95 -5.04 1.21
N ILE A 43 -2.03 -5.58 0.43
CA ILE A 43 -1.16 -6.71 0.82
C ILE A 43 0.28 -6.49 0.37
N GLU A 44 1.20 -6.93 1.20
CA GLU A 44 2.64 -6.94 0.99
C GLU A 44 3.16 -8.36 1.24
N ILE A 45 4.27 -8.77 0.60
CA ILE A 45 4.92 -10.05 0.86
C ILE A 45 6.37 -9.84 1.26
N ARG A 46 6.85 -10.60 2.25
CA ARG A 46 8.25 -10.60 2.68
C ARG A 46 8.72 -12.02 2.94
N ASP A 47 9.94 -12.29 2.48
CA ASP A 47 10.69 -13.48 2.90
C ASP A 47 11.40 -13.20 4.21
N GLU A 48 11.15 -14.07 5.18
CA GLU A 48 11.80 -14.03 6.48
C GLU A 48 12.49 -15.39 6.73
N ASN A 49 13.78 -15.43 6.44
CA ASN A 49 14.61 -16.64 6.61
C ASN A 49 14.08 -17.87 5.83
N GLY A 50 13.64 -17.65 4.59
CA GLY A 50 13.14 -18.71 3.71
C GLY A 50 11.66 -19.03 3.86
N THR A 51 10.94 -18.30 4.71
CA THR A 51 9.48 -18.38 4.84
C THR A 51 8.84 -17.08 4.36
N GLU A 52 7.96 -17.18 3.39
CA GLU A 52 7.20 -16.01 2.93
C GLU A 52 5.99 -15.75 3.83
N TYR A 53 5.84 -14.49 4.21
CA TYR A 53 4.69 -13.98 4.95
C TYR A 53 3.97 -12.91 4.15
N LEU A 54 2.64 -12.98 4.16
CA LEU A 54 1.78 -11.91 3.69
C LEU A 54 1.43 -10.98 4.84
N TYR A 55 1.54 -9.70 4.58
CA TYR A 55 1.10 -8.63 5.45
C TYR A 55 -0.12 -7.97 4.82
N GLY A 56 -1.12 -7.63 5.59
CA GLY A 56 -2.34 -7.05 5.07
C GLY A 56 -2.89 -5.91 5.91
N ALA A 57 -3.33 -4.85 5.25
CA ALA A 57 -4.08 -3.75 5.86
C ALA A 57 -5.59 -4.07 5.77
N ARG A 58 -6.26 -4.26 6.91
CA ARG A 58 -7.68 -4.60 7.01
C ARG A 58 -8.49 -3.37 7.40
N ASN A 59 -9.01 -2.65 6.42
CA ASN A 59 -9.71 -1.40 6.68
C ASN A 59 -11.01 -1.58 7.48
N ALA A 60 -11.85 -2.54 7.13
CA ALA A 60 -13.14 -2.76 7.81
C ALA A 60 -13.02 -3.37 9.21
N ASN A 61 -11.89 -3.96 9.55
CA ASN A 61 -11.64 -4.61 10.84
C ASN A 61 -10.63 -3.83 11.70
N ALA A 62 -10.17 -2.68 11.22
CA ALA A 62 -9.32 -1.76 11.96
C ALA A 62 -8.03 -2.41 12.51
N GLU A 63 -7.32 -3.14 11.66
CA GLU A 63 -6.04 -3.77 12.03
C GLU A 63 -5.12 -4.01 10.84
N GLY A 64 -3.83 -4.22 11.11
CA GLY A 64 -2.91 -4.92 10.22
C GLY A 64 -2.79 -6.39 10.62
N ILE A 65 -2.51 -7.29 9.68
CA ILE A 65 -2.23 -8.70 9.98
C ILE A 65 -0.99 -9.17 9.24
N LYS A 66 -0.32 -10.18 9.82
CA LYS A 66 0.74 -10.97 9.18
C LYS A 66 0.37 -12.43 9.25
N PHE A 67 0.50 -13.16 8.15
CA PHE A 67 0.22 -14.58 8.10
C PHE A 67 1.15 -15.30 7.11
N ASN A 68 1.37 -16.58 7.37
CA ASN A 68 2.21 -17.42 6.53
C ASN A 68 1.57 -17.61 5.14
N ALA A 69 2.32 -17.34 4.07
CA ALA A 69 1.84 -17.42 2.69
C ALA A 69 1.55 -18.84 2.21
N THR A 70 2.02 -19.87 2.94
CA THR A 70 1.83 -21.28 2.57
C THR A 70 0.61 -21.89 3.27
N ASP A 71 0.48 -21.73 4.58
CA ASP A 71 -0.57 -22.40 5.39
C ASP A 71 -1.62 -21.42 5.96
N GLY A 72 -1.43 -20.12 5.78
CA GLY A 72 -2.34 -19.08 6.27
C GLY A 72 -2.23 -18.82 7.77
N LYS A 73 -1.36 -19.50 8.52
CA LYS A 73 -1.28 -19.31 9.96
C LYS A 73 -0.98 -17.84 10.31
N ILE A 74 -1.85 -17.23 11.13
CA ILE A 74 -1.66 -15.87 11.62
C ILE A 74 -0.44 -15.83 12.54
N ALA A 75 0.51 -14.98 12.19
CA ALA A 75 1.74 -14.75 12.93
C ALA A 75 1.67 -13.48 13.78
N LEU A 76 0.89 -12.47 13.34
CA LEU A 76 0.83 -11.18 14.03
C LEU A 76 -0.49 -10.47 13.75
N ARG A 77 -0.97 -9.70 14.73
CA ARG A 77 -2.04 -8.71 14.58
C ARG A 77 -1.55 -7.36 15.07
N LEU A 78 -1.91 -6.31 14.34
CA LEU A 78 -1.54 -4.92 14.60
C LEU A 78 -2.84 -4.11 14.77
N PRO A 79 -3.45 -4.11 15.94
CA PRO A 79 -4.60 -3.25 16.24
C PRO A 79 -4.16 -1.79 16.32
N PHE A 80 -5.11 -0.88 16.50
CA PHE A 80 -4.79 0.50 16.82
C PHE A 80 -3.89 0.55 18.06
N PRO A 81 -2.74 1.26 18.00
CA PRO A 81 -1.82 1.31 19.13
C PRO A 81 -2.29 2.35 20.16
N ASP A 82 -3.03 1.92 21.19
CA ASP A 82 -3.54 2.79 22.25
C ASP A 82 -2.41 3.56 22.97
N GLU A 83 -1.20 2.96 23.02
CA GLU A 83 0.01 3.59 23.55
C GLU A 83 0.53 4.77 22.72
N SER A 84 0.00 5.00 21.53
CA SER A 84 0.31 6.20 20.72
C SER A 84 -0.16 7.50 21.36
N GLY A 85 -1.09 7.44 22.30
CA GLY A 85 -1.72 8.60 22.92
C GLY A 85 -2.66 9.37 22.00
N LEU A 86 -2.96 8.83 20.81
CA LEU A 86 -3.87 9.44 19.85
C LEU A 86 -5.30 8.99 20.08
N ASP A 87 -6.23 9.93 19.94
CA ASP A 87 -7.67 9.65 19.89
C ASP A 87 -8.15 9.71 18.44
N THR A 88 -7.79 8.69 17.65
CA THR A 88 -8.07 8.63 16.21
C THR A 88 -9.01 7.48 15.85
N LYS A 89 -10.05 7.29 16.60
CA LYS A 89 -11.08 6.31 16.23
C LYS A 89 -12.13 6.93 15.32
N PRO A 90 -12.54 6.26 14.22
CA PRO A 90 -12.19 4.89 13.83
C PRO A 90 -10.78 4.77 13.22
N PHE A 91 -10.13 3.60 13.41
CA PHE A 91 -8.90 3.19 12.74
C PHE A 91 -9.27 2.48 11.44
N ASN A 92 -8.73 2.94 10.30
CA ASN A 92 -9.15 2.47 8.98
C ASN A 92 -7.95 2.36 8.01
N PRO A 93 -7.11 1.31 8.20
CA PRO A 93 -5.88 1.13 7.46
C PRO A 93 -6.08 1.00 5.95
N THR A 94 -5.19 1.65 5.18
CA THR A 94 -5.21 1.66 3.71
C THR A 94 -4.04 0.94 3.08
N ALA A 95 -2.85 0.97 3.69
CA ALA A 95 -1.65 0.36 3.14
C ALA A 95 -0.75 -0.18 4.25
N ILE A 96 0.05 -1.17 3.88
CA ILE A 96 1.06 -1.77 4.75
C ILE A 96 2.33 -2.04 3.94
N THR A 97 3.49 -1.75 4.52
CA THR A 97 4.79 -2.15 3.94
C THR A 97 5.79 -2.48 5.04
N VAL A 98 6.85 -3.18 4.68
CA VAL A 98 7.84 -3.68 5.64
C VAL A 98 9.24 -3.35 5.16
N SER A 99 10.04 -2.73 6.03
CA SER A 99 11.45 -2.43 5.74
C SER A 99 12.37 -3.66 5.91
N ASN A 100 13.59 -3.55 5.40
CA ASN A 100 14.56 -4.65 5.44
C ASN A 100 14.94 -5.08 6.87
N ASN A 101 14.85 -4.19 7.86
CA ASN A 101 15.09 -4.52 9.27
C ASN A 101 13.85 -5.11 9.98
N GLY A 102 12.73 -5.26 9.24
CA GLY A 102 11.49 -5.84 9.72
C GLY A 102 10.51 -4.85 10.36
N ASN A 103 10.81 -3.54 10.39
CA ASN A 103 9.83 -2.56 10.84
C ASN A 103 8.64 -2.52 9.88
N ILE A 104 7.44 -2.48 10.46
CA ILE A 104 6.16 -2.52 9.74
C ILE A 104 5.57 -1.11 9.77
N PHE A 105 5.17 -0.62 8.60
CA PHE A 105 4.51 0.67 8.41
C PHE A 105 3.07 0.42 8.03
N LEU A 106 2.13 0.96 8.81
CA LEU A 106 0.70 0.79 8.61
C LEU A 106 0.04 2.17 8.48
N SER A 107 -0.49 2.47 7.31
CA SER A 107 -1.13 3.76 7.02
C SER A 107 -2.60 3.74 7.38
N ASP A 108 -3.05 4.69 8.21
CA ASP A 108 -4.45 4.94 8.55
C ASP A 108 -5.08 6.00 7.63
N GLY A 109 -4.98 5.79 6.32
CA GLY A 109 -5.30 6.79 5.32
C GLY A 109 -6.79 7.13 5.19
N TYR A 110 -7.70 6.26 5.63
CA TYR A 110 -9.15 6.54 5.60
C TYR A 110 -9.66 7.18 6.90
N ALA A 111 -8.83 7.34 7.91
CA ALA A 111 -9.21 8.01 9.15
C ALA A 111 -8.26 9.16 9.48
N SER A 112 -7.18 8.90 10.23
CA SER A 112 -6.30 9.94 10.75
C SER A 112 -5.29 10.51 9.75
N ASN A 113 -4.97 9.78 8.68
CA ASN A 113 -3.85 10.07 7.79
C ASN A 113 -2.48 10.03 8.49
N ILE A 114 -2.38 9.17 9.48
CA ILE A 114 -1.16 8.88 10.23
C ILE A 114 -0.59 7.54 9.74
N ILE A 115 0.72 7.45 9.67
CA ILE A 115 1.44 6.20 9.42
C ILE A 115 2.05 5.75 10.74
N PHE A 116 1.62 4.58 11.23
CA PHE A 116 2.14 3.94 12.44
C PHE A 116 3.33 3.05 12.09
N ILE A 117 4.34 3.08 12.93
CA ILE A 117 5.54 2.26 12.82
C ILE A 117 5.56 1.26 13.98
N PHE A 118 5.65 -0.01 13.62
CA PHE A 118 5.80 -1.12 14.57
C PHE A 118 7.13 -1.83 14.31
N ASP A 119 7.70 -2.46 15.33
CA ASP A 119 8.81 -3.38 15.13
C ASP A 119 8.33 -4.72 14.53
N LYS A 120 9.27 -5.59 14.21
CA LYS A 120 8.99 -6.93 13.65
C LYS A 120 8.15 -7.84 14.55
N ALA A 121 8.07 -7.55 15.85
CA ALA A 121 7.26 -8.27 16.82
C ALA A 121 5.86 -7.63 17.01
N GLY A 122 5.58 -6.51 16.29
CA GLY A 122 4.32 -5.79 16.37
C GLY A 122 4.21 -4.80 17.51
N LYS A 123 5.30 -4.49 18.19
CA LYS A 123 5.33 -3.45 19.21
C LYS A 123 5.32 -2.09 18.52
N TYR A 124 4.42 -1.21 18.93
CA TYR A 124 4.39 0.17 18.49
C TYR A 124 5.70 0.88 18.85
N LEU A 125 6.24 1.63 17.90
CA LEU A 125 7.45 2.42 18.08
C LEU A 125 7.15 3.92 18.07
N LYS A 126 6.50 4.39 17.04
CA LYS A 126 6.13 5.80 16.82
C LYS A 126 5.18 5.93 15.64
N HIS A 127 4.80 7.16 15.34
CA HIS A 127 3.98 7.51 14.18
C HIS A 127 4.43 8.84 13.58
N PHE A 128 3.98 9.11 12.35
CA PHE A 128 4.17 10.39 11.66
C PHE A 128 3.00 10.68 10.71
N GLY A 129 2.98 11.89 10.15
CA GLY A 129 1.91 12.34 9.29
C GLY A 129 0.79 13.05 10.05
N ALA A 130 -0.08 13.68 9.33
CA ALA A 130 -1.28 14.33 9.83
C ALA A 130 -2.23 14.57 8.66
N LYS A 131 -3.52 14.73 8.94
CA LYS A 131 -4.51 15.09 7.93
C LYS A 131 -4.35 16.54 7.47
N GLY A 132 -4.33 16.76 6.16
CA GLY A 132 -4.27 18.10 5.56
C GLY A 132 -3.64 18.11 4.17
N ASN A 133 -3.37 19.31 3.64
CA ASN A 133 -2.77 19.53 2.33
C ASN A 133 -1.38 20.22 2.39
N GLY A 134 -0.81 20.33 3.57
CA GLY A 134 0.54 20.88 3.75
C GLY A 134 1.63 19.91 3.27
N PRO A 135 2.90 20.34 3.23
CA PRO A 135 4.02 19.54 2.72
C PRO A 135 4.21 18.20 3.44
N ARG A 136 3.92 18.15 4.75
CA ARG A 136 4.10 16.96 5.61
C ARG A 136 2.78 16.32 6.02
N GLN A 137 1.69 16.71 5.37
CA GLN A 137 0.33 16.23 5.65
C GLN A 137 -0.16 15.36 4.51
N PHE A 138 -1.20 14.58 4.77
CA PHE A 138 -1.85 13.75 3.78
C PHE A 138 -3.35 14.04 3.72
N ASN A 139 -3.87 14.03 2.51
CA ASN A 139 -5.29 13.93 2.26
C ASN A 139 -5.58 12.57 1.61
N THR A 140 -5.66 11.56 2.43
CA THR A 140 -5.69 10.13 2.13
C THR A 140 -4.31 9.55 1.76
N ALA A 141 -3.51 9.22 2.77
CA ALA A 141 -2.32 8.38 2.62
C ALA A 141 -2.74 6.96 2.21
N HIS A 142 -2.86 6.71 0.88
CA HIS A 142 -3.59 5.56 0.36
C HIS A 142 -2.70 4.35 0.09
N GLY A 143 -1.76 4.44 -0.85
CA GLY A 143 -0.79 3.39 -1.17
C GLY A 143 0.58 3.73 -0.62
N MET A 144 1.36 2.73 -0.26
CA MET A 144 2.70 2.91 0.30
C MET A 144 3.58 1.71 -0.05
N THR A 145 4.84 1.96 -0.38
CA THR A 145 5.84 0.91 -0.60
C THR A 145 7.22 1.34 -0.12
N LEU A 146 8.11 0.37 0.06
CA LEU A 146 9.53 0.62 0.27
C LEU A 146 10.19 0.98 -1.06
N ASP A 147 10.73 2.19 -1.18
CA ASP A 147 11.49 2.62 -2.35
C ASP A 147 12.95 2.20 -2.21
N THR A 148 13.27 1.09 -2.87
CA THR A 148 14.60 0.47 -2.86
C THR A 148 15.56 1.06 -3.89
N ARG A 149 15.15 2.08 -4.64
CA ARG A 149 16.01 2.80 -5.60
C ARG A 149 17.00 3.73 -4.91
N TYR A 150 16.82 3.97 -3.63
CA TYR A 150 17.64 4.86 -2.80
C TYR A 150 18.36 4.10 -1.68
N GLU A 151 19.54 4.59 -1.32
CA GLU A 151 20.27 4.14 -0.16
C GLU A 151 20.57 5.36 0.75
N PRO A 152 20.04 5.42 1.98
CA PRO A 152 19.13 4.43 2.57
C PRO A 152 17.76 4.39 1.86
N ASN A 153 17.09 3.25 1.96
CA ASN A 153 15.72 3.08 1.44
C ASN A 153 14.77 4.11 2.02
N ARG A 154 13.71 4.42 1.28
CA ARG A 154 12.69 5.40 1.66
C ARG A 154 11.30 4.80 1.63
N LEU A 155 10.37 5.42 2.31
CA LEU A 155 8.94 5.18 2.08
C LEU A 155 8.49 6.05 0.91
N LEU A 156 7.80 5.47 -0.05
CA LEU A 156 7.12 6.16 -1.14
C LEU A 156 5.61 6.04 -0.90
N ILE A 157 4.93 7.18 -0.72
CA ILE A 157 3.55 7.24 -0.23
C ILE A 157 2.69 8.03 -1.19
N CYS A 158 1.53 7.45 -1.55
CA CYS A 158 0.50 8.11 -2.33
C CYS A 158 -0.36 9.03 -1.44
N ASP A 159 -0.30 10.33 -1.66
CA ASP A 159 -1.26 11.29 -1.11
C ASP A 159 -2.39 11.50 -2.13
N ARG A 160 -3.37 10.59 -2.09
CA ARG A 160 -4.36 10.38 -3.16
C ARG A 160 -5.24 11.58 -3.43
N ASN A 161 -5.78 12.18 -2.37
CA ASN A 161 -6.77 13.26 -2.47
C ASN A 161 -6.16 14.65 -2.22
N HIS A 162 -4.83 14.77 -2.29
CA HIS A 162 -4.16 16.07 -2.18
C HIS A 162 -4.75 17.07 -3.18
N GLN A 163 -4.87 18.34 -2.77
CA GLN A 163 -5.40 19.41 -3.61
C GLN A 163 -4.28 20.28 -4.15
N PRO A 164 -4.34 20.70 -5.44
CA PRO A 164 -5.44 20.45 -6.40
C PRO A 164 -5.40 19.07 -7.08
N ARG A 165 -4.34 18.30 -6.91
CA ARG A 165 -4.17 16.96 -7.51
C ARG A 165 -3.31 16.07 -6.62
N GLY A 166 -3.50 14.75 -6.72
CA GLY A 166 -2.71 13.77 -6.00
C GLY A 166 -1.22 13.89 -6.26
N ARG A 167 -0.42 13.38 -5.31
CA ARG A 167 1.05 13.44 -5.34
C ARG A 167 1.67 12.20 -4.70
N LEU A 168 2.97 12.03 -4.91
CA LEU A 168 3.80 11.06 -4.21
C LEU A 168 4.78 11.80 -3.30
N LEU A 169 4.96 11.29 -2.10
CA LEU A 169 5.86 11.83 -1.10
C LEU A 169 6.90 10.80 -0.68
N HIS A 170 8.15 11.24 -0.48
CA HIS A 170 9.18 10.46 0.20
C HIS A 170 9.28 10.82 1.68
N TYR A 171 9.38 9.77 2.49
CA TYR A 171 9.74 9.84 3.90
C TYR A 171 10.89 8.88 4.19
N SER A 172 11.70 9.20 5.21
CA SER A 172 12.67 8.25 5.73
C SER A 172 11.97 7.12 6.48
N LEU A 173 12.70 6.04 6.79
CA LEU A 173 12.17 4.94 7.62
C LEU A 173 11.96 5.36 9.08
N GLU A 174 12.49 6.51 9.47
CA GLU A 174 12.24 7.15 10.77
C GLU A 174 11.01 8.07 10.75
N GLY A 175 10.34 8.23 9.60
CA GLY A 175 9.16 9.07 9.45
C GLY A 175 9.45 10.54 9.22
N GLU A 176 10.68 10.89 8.84
CA GLU A 176 11.03 12.26 8.48
C GLU A 176 10.69 12.55 7.01
N TYR A 177 10.02 13.67 6.76
CA TYR A 177 9.70 14.11 5.41
C TYR A 177 10.99 14.45 4.64
N ILE A 178 11.10 13.91 3.43
CA ILE A 178 12.24 14.18 2.55
C ILE A 178 11.84 15.17 1.48
N ASN A 179 10.89 14.81 0.62
CA ASN A 179 10.44 15.68 -0.48
C ASN A 179 9.12 15.20 -1.10
N GLU A 180 8.51 16.05 -1.87
CA GLU A 180 7.54 15.66 -2.88
C GLU A 180 8.28 15.08 -4.09
N VAL A 181 7.91 13.86 -4.48
CA VAL A 181 8.53 13.13 -5.60
C VAL A 181 7.97 13.64 -6.92
N ILE A 182 6.66 13.67 -7.00
CA ILE A 182 5.90 14.18 -8.15
C ILE A 182 4.50 14.59 -7.70
N GLY A 183 4.05 15.74 -8.17
CA GLY A 183 2.68 16.21 -8.05
C GLY A 183 1.92 16.13 -9.37
N GLY A 184 0.69 16.63 -9.37
CA GLY A 184 -0.12 16.72 -10.59
C GLY A 184 -0.69 15.38 -11.07
N LEU A 185 -0.58 14.34 -10.27
CA LEU A 185 -1.27 13.06 -10.49
C LEU A 185 -2.78 13.24 -10.34
N GLY A 186 -3.56 12.29 -10.84
CA GLY A 186 -5.00 12.30 -10.61
C GLY A 186 -5.33 11.89 -9.18
N MET A 187 -5.66 10.61 -9.02
CA MET A 187 -5.92 9.97 -7.73
C MET A 187 -5.05 8.70 -7.61
N PRO A 188 -3.76 8.84 -7.27
CA PRO A 188 -2.86 7.70 -7.14
C PRO A 188 -3.32 6.78 -6.01
N THR A 189 -3.56 5.50 -6.32
CA THR A 189 -4.13 4.54 -5.37
C THR A 189 -3.13 3.59 -4.78
N SER A 190 -2.10 3.27 -5.54
CA SER A 190 -1.05 2.37 -5.11
C SER A 190 0.27 2.81 -5.74
N VAL A 191 1.35 2.22 -5.32
CA VAL A 191 2.67 2.44 -5.86
C VAL A 191 3.50 1.17 -5.69
N SER A 192 4.24 0.81 -6.73
CA SER A 192 5.15 -0.35 -6.70
C SER A 192 6.47 0.02 -7.33
N VAL A 193 7.56 -0.47 -6.76
CA VAL A 193 8.93 -0.25 -7.21
C VAL A 193 9.49 -1.55 -7.75
N GLN A 194 10.01 -1.52 -8.97
CA GLN A 194 10.66 -2.66 -9.61
C GLN A 194 11.95 -2.20 -10.32
N GLY A 195 13.11 -2.56 -9.77
CA GLY A 195 14.39 -2.05 -10.26
C GLY A 195 14.43 -0.52 -10.21
N ASP A 196 14.69 0.12 -11.34
CA ASP A 196 14.75 1.58 -11.46
C ASP A 196 13.37 2.23 -11.70
N TYR A 197 12.29 1.45 -11.79
CA TYR A 197 10.98 1.94 -12.20
C TYR A 197 9.96 1.95 -11.06
N VAL A 198 9.03 2.89 -11.17
CA VAL A 198 7.85 2.98 -10.30
C VAL A 198 6.60 2.92 -11.14
N SER A 199 5.67 2.08 -10.78
CA SER A 199 4.31 2.08 -11.34
C SER A 199 3.34 2.69 -10.35
N VAL A 200 2.49 3.60 -10.83
CA VAL A 200 1.51 4.35 -10.04
C VAL A 200 0.13 4.19 -10.67
N PRO A 201 -0.68 3.22 -10.23
CA PRO A 201 -2.08 3.13 -10.61
C PRO A 201 -2.86 4.36 -10.13
N ASP A 202 -3.70 4.90 -11.02
CA ASP A 202 -4.49 6.11 -10.80
C ASP A 202 -5.97 5.81 -11.11
N LEU A 203 -6.86 6.20 -10.21
CA LEU A 203 -8.32 6.00 -10.38
C LEU A 203 -8.91 6.69 -11.62
N HIS A 204 -8.15 7.55 -12.28
CA HIS A 204 -8.54 8.10 -13.58
C HIS A 204 -8.36 7.11 -14.74
N GLY A 205 -8.14 5.82 -14.45
CA GLY A 205 -8.07 4.75 -15.45
C GLY A 205 -6.74 4.69 -16.18
N ARG A 206 -5.64 4.96 -15.48
CA ARG A 206 -4.30 4.93 -16.04
C ARG A 206 -3.28 4.38 -15.05
N VAL A 207 -2.14 3.98 -15.56
CA VAL A 207 -0.93 3.68 -14.77
C VAL A 207 0.18 4.61 -15.26
N VAL A 208 0.74 5.38 -14.35
CA VAL A 208 1.91 6.23 -14.63
C VAL A 208 3.17 5.45 -14.30
N ILE A 209 4.12 5.43 -15.21
CA ILE A 209 5.44 4.82 -15.02
C ILE A 209 6.48 5.91 -14.88
N LEU A 210 7.23 5.87 -13.76
CA LEU A 210 8.35 6.77 -13.51
C LEU A 210 9.68 6.02 -13.63
N ASP A 211 10.71 6.71 -14.08
CA ASP A 211 12.10 6.23 -14.07
C ASP A 211 12.79 6.48 -12.71
N LYS A 212 14.07 6.14 -12.62
CA LYS A 212 14.90 6.34 -11.42
C LYS A 212 15.08 7.82 -11.03
N THR A 213 14.82 8.75 -11.94
CA THR A 213 14.87 10.20 -11.69
C THR A 213 13.49 10.76 -11.32
N ASN A 214 12.48 9.91 -11.23
CA ASN A 214 11.06 10.26 -11.02
C ASN A 214 10.44 11.02 -12.18
N THR A 215 11.02 10.91 -13.39
CA THR A 215 10.44 11.46 -14.61
C THR A 215 9.41 10.49 -15.18
N ILE A 216 8.27 11.02 -15.65
CA ILE A 216 7.24 10.20 -16.31
C ILE A 216 7.80 9.67 -17.62
N MET A 217 7.92 8.36 -17.72
CA MET A 217 8.33 7.64 -18.94
C MET A 217 7.15 7.24 -19.80
N ALA A 218 6.06 6.84 -19.16
CA ALA A 218 4.87 6.35 -19.85
C ALA A 218 3.61 6.61 -19.03
N VAL A 219 2.49 6.76 -19.73
CA VAL A 219 1.15 6.74 -19.17
C VAL A 219 0.35 5.70 -19.95
N LEU A 220 -0.04 4.64 -19.28
CA LEU A 220 -0.74 3.51 -19.87
C LEU A 220 -2.23 3.59 -19.52
N GLY A 221 -3.11 3.16 -20.45
CA GLY A 221 -4.54 3.05 -20.19
C GLY A 221 -5.27 4.38 -20.03
N HIS A 222 -4.75 5.49 -20.57
CA HIS A 222 -5.41 6.79 -20.47
C HIS A 222 -6.74 6.79 -21.25
N ASN A 223 -7.85 7.01 -20.54
CA ASN A 223 -9.17 7.24 -21.14
C ASN A 223 -9.61 8.69 -20.91
N PRO A 224 -9.50 9.59 -21.92
CA PRO A 224 -9.83 11.00 -21.80
C PRO A 224 -11.34 11.24 -21.55
N ASP A 225 -12.19 10.31 -21.95
CA ASP A 225 -13.65 10.44 -21.84
C ASP A 225 -14.20 10.00 -20.47
N ARG A 226 -13.32 9.54 -19.58
CA ARG A 226 -13.73 9.09 -18.25
C ARG A 226 -14.09 10.27 -17.36
N LYS A 227 -15.37 10.39 -17.02
CA LYS A 227 -15.86 11.37 -16.08
C LYS A 227 -15.43 11.01 -14.65
N GLN A 228 -14.79 11.95 -13.96
CA GLN A 228 -14.50 11.85 -12.54
C GLN A 228 -15.80 11.58 -11.76
N GLY A 229 -15.82 10.56 -10.91
CA GLY A 229 -16.96 10.26 -10.03
C GLY A 229 -17.98 9.23 -10.54
N SER A 230 -17.87 8.70 -11.77
CA SER A 230 -18.59 7.48 -12.11
C SER A 230 -17.99 6.32 -11.35
N ASN A 231 -18.78 5.67 -10.49
CA ASN A 231 -18.41 4.49 -9.69
C ASN A 231 -17.14 3.83 -10.19
N TYR A 232 -16.14 3.73 -9.35
CA TYR A 232 -14.76 3.24 -9.55
C TYR A 232 -14.64 1.92 -10.35
N GLY A 233 -15.69 1.51 -11.03
CA GLY A 233 -15.77 0.42 -11.98
C GLY A 233 -14.98 0.75 -13.23
N ILE A 234 -13.69 0.42 -13.24
CA ILE A 234 -12.93 0.25 -14.46
C ILE A 234 -13.58 -0.91 -15.20
N LYS A 235 -14.23 -0.62 -16.32
CA LYS A 235 -14.65 -1.70 -17.22
C LYS A 235 -13.36 -2.33 -17.74
N GLN A 236 -13.28 -3.64 -17.70
CA GLN A 236 -12.11 -4.43 -18.11
C GLN A 236 -11.56 -4.07 -19.50
N ALA A 237 -12.36 -3.44 -20.35
CA ALA A 237 -12.00 -2.95 -21.68
C ALA A 237 -11.13 -1.66 -21.67
N ASP A 238 -10.95 -1.00 -20.52
CA ASP A 238 -10.24 0.27 -20.42
C ASP A 238 -8.72 0.08 -20.15
N TRP A 239 -8.22 -1.16 -20.14
CA TRP A 239 -6.85 -1.54 -19.80
C TRP A 239 -5.98 -2.07 -20.95
N ILE A 240 -6.50 -2.05 -22.19
CA ILE A 240 -5.78 -2.51 -23.37
C ILE A 240 -5.43 -1.33 -24.27
#